data_7c95bc5e06d87c9848ed7c6abc83cd9f
#
_entry.id   7c95bc5e06d87c9848ed7c6abc83cd9f
#
_cell.length_a   1.000
_cell.length_b   1.000
_cell.length_c   1.000
_cell.angle_alpha   90.00
_cell.angle_beta   90.00
_cell.angle_gamma   90.00
#
_symmetry.space_group_name_H-M   'P 1'
#
loop_
_entity.id
_entity.type
_entity.pdbx_description
1 polymer ?
#
loop_
_entity_poly.entity_id
_entity_poly.type
_entity_poly.pdbx_seq_one_letter_code
_entity_poly.pdbx_strand_id
1 'polypeptide(L)'
;MLKIVEETKKSHAKLSALWRLISIETTRPNGEVIHDWGQNPTGLIIYDSSGRMAVQFMRDPPPTSASNPLTIEEKNAAFEGYYAYFGTYEFNEKDGTVTHHIQSSMRPYEVGTDYKRFYKLGGNRLTLSTPPMLREGEQRVYRLVWERAQ
;
A
#
# COMPACT_ATOMS: atom_id res chain seq x y z
N MET A 1 31.90 -1.75 2.81
CA MET A 1 30.88 -2.73 3.22
C MET A 1 30.16 -2.34 4.51
N LEU A 2 30.85 -2.00 5.59
CA LEU A 2 30.24 -1.52 6.84
C LEU A 2 29.41 -0.24 6.67
N LYS A 3 29.88 0.72 5.88
CA LYS A 3 29.14 1.96 5.59
C LYS A 3 27.80 1.74 4.89
N ILE A 4 27.74 0.79 3.94
CA ILE A 4 26.52 0.46 3.20
C ILE A 4 25.50 -0.19 4.14
N VAL A 5 25.95 -1.07 5.04
CA VAL A 5 25.08 -1.72 6.02
C VAL A 5 24.51 -0.73 7.03
N GLU A 6 25.30 0.25 7.47
CA GLU A 6 24.84 1.31 8.37
C GLU A 6 23.85 2.26 7.68
N GLU A 7 24.11 2.62 6.43
CA GLU A 7 23.18 3.45 5.63
C GLU A 7 21.85 2.73 5.41
N THR A 8 21.88 1.45 5.09
CA THR A 8 20.67 0.61 4.95
C THR A 8 19.87 0.55 6.23
N LYS A 9 20.53 0.35 7.39
CA LYS A 9 19.87 0.34 8.70
C LYS A 9 19.24 1.69 9.04
N LYS A 10 19.92 2.81 8.73
CA LYS A 10 19.40 4.17 8.94
C LYS A 10 18.20 4.44 8.04
N SER A 11 18.24 3.99 6.78
CA SER A 11 17.13 4.14 5.84
C SER A 11 15.90 3.35 6.26
N HIS A 12 16.07 2.10 6.71
CA HIS A 12 14.99 1.29 7.26
C HIS A 12 14.37 1.93 8.51
N ALA A 13 15.19 2.57 9.37
CA ALA A 13 14.70 3.21 10.58
C ALA A 13 13.72 4.35 10.33
N LYS A 14 13.83 5.08 9.20
CA LYS A 14 12.94 6.20 8.86
C LYS A 14 11.52 5.74 8.55
N LEU A 15 11.36 4.60 7.85
CA LEU A 15 10.05 4.02 7.54
C LEU A 15 9.56 3.07 8.61
N SER A 16 10.46 2.56 9.45
CA SER A 16 10.16 1.53 10.45
C SER A 16 9.11 2.01 11.44
N ALA A 17 7.89 1.61 11.23
CA ALA A 17 6.74 1.97 12.04
C ALA A 17 5.52 1.18 11.60
N LEU A 18 4.48 1.27 12.43
CA LEU A 18 3.11 0.96 12.06
C LEU A 18 2.46 2.27 11.59
N TRP A 19 1.93 2.27 10.37
CA TRP A 19 1.27 3.41 9.76
C TRP A 19 -0.20 3.10 9.54
N ARG A 20 -1.08 4.03 9.91
CA ARG A 20 -2.52 3.93 9.74
C ARG A 20 -2.95 4.67 8.46
N LEU A 21 -3.80 4.06 7.66
CA LEU A 21 -4.30 4.68 6.43
C LEU A 21 -5.20 5.89 6.75
N ILE A 22 -4.97 6.98 6.04
CA ILE A 22 -5.78 8.21 6.12
C ILE A 22 -6.66 8.35 4.89
N SER A 23 -6.09 8.18 3.69
CA SER A 23 -6.85 8.34 2.45
C SER A 23 -6.23 7.59 1.29
N ILE A 24 -7.05 7.27 0.30
CA ILE A 24 -6.64 6.78 -1.01
C ILE A 24 -7.25 7.70 -2.06
N GLU A 25 -6.41 8.37 -2.82
CA GLU A 25 -6.81 9.21 -3.93
C GLU A 25 -6.33 8.56 -5.23
N THR A 26 -7.20 8.50 -6.22
CA THR A 26 -6.89 7.96 -7.54
C THR A 26 -7.02 9.07 -8.58
N THR A 27 -5.93 9.33 -9.30
CA THR A 27 -5.92 10.34 -10.36
C THR A 27 -6.07 9.65 -11.72
N ARG A 28 -7.07 10.06 -12.47
CA ARG A 28 -7.36 9.58 -13.83
C ARG A 28 -6.53 10.36 -14.86
N PRO A 29 -6.42 9.85 -16.12
CA PRO A 29 -5.63 10.52 -17.16
C PRO A 29 -6.05 11.98 -17.44
N ASN A 30 -7.34 12.31 -17.26
CA ASN A 30 -7.86 13.67 -17.44
C ASN A 30 -7.58 14.60 -16.25
N GLY A 31 -6.88 14.11 -15.21
CA GLY A 31 -6.60 14.87 -13.98
C GLY A 31 -7.68 14.79 -12.91
N GLU A 32 -8.81 14.15 -13.20
CA GLU A 32 -9.87 13.94 -12.21
C GLU A 32 -9.36 13.07 -11.05
N VAL A 33 -9.64 13.51 -9.82
CA VAL A 33 -9.33 12.74 -8.60
C VAL A 33 -10.60 12.07 -8.12
N ILE A 34 -10.55 10.75 -7.98
CA ILE A 34 -11.67 9.95 -7.49
C ILE A 34 -11.26 9.19 -6.22
N HIS A 35 -12.25 8.80 -5.43
CA HIS A 35 -12.06 8.01 -4.21
C HIS A 35 -12.74 6.64 -4.39
N ASP A 36 -12.14 5.80 -5.22
CA ASP A 36 -12.69 4.48 -5.56
C ASP A 36 -12.61 3.48 -4.41
N TRP A 37 -11.87 3.79 -3.36
CA TRP A 37 -11.85 3.06 -2.08
C TRP A 37 -12.70 3.73 -0.99
N GLY A 38 -13.50 4.74 -1.36
CA GLY A 38 -14.35 5.50 -0.44
C GLY A 38 -13.66 6.67 0.23
N GLN A 39 -14.40 7.37 1.07
CA GLN A 39 -13.91 8.59 1.73
C GLN A 39 -13.04 8.30 2.94
N ASN A 40 -13.31 7.20 3.67
CA ASN A 40 -12.60 6.84 4.90
C ASN A 40 -12.19 5.36 4.90
N PRO A 41 -11.35 4.93 3.94
CA PRO A 41 -10.86 3.55 3.96
C PRO A 41 -10.04 3.30 5.22
N THR A 42 -10.05 2.06 5.69
CA THR A 42 -9.25 1.66 6.86
C THR A 42 -8.10 0.77 6.43
N GLY A 43 -6.97 0.87 7.10
CA GLY A 43 -5.83 0.03 6.76
C GLY A 43 -4.60 0.32 7.60
N LEU A 44 -3.66 -0.58 7.45
CA LEU A 44 -2.36 -0.51 8.09
C LEU A 44 -1.28 -0.88 7.09
N ILE A 45 -0.14 -0.21 7.18
CA ILE A 45 1.10 -0.67 6.59
C ILE A 45 2.16 -0.71 7.67
N ILE A 46 2.89 -1.82 7.72
CA ILE A 46 3.95 -2.03 8.68
C ILE A 46 5.26 -2.19 7.92
N TYR A 47 6.23 -1.38 8.27
CA TYR A 47 7.62 -1.58 7.86
C TYR A 47 8.42 -1.88 9.12
N ASP A 48 9.07 -3.03 9.19
CA ASP A 48 9.93 -3.33 10.32
C ASP A 48 11.39 -2.99 10.00
N SER A 49 12.19 -2.84 11.05
CA SER A 49 13.59 -2.46 10.90
C SER A 49 14.47 -3.54 10.27
N SER A 50 13.97 -4.78 10.17
CA SER A 50 14.70 -5.89 9.53
C SER A 50 14.52 -5.93 8.01
N GLY A 51 13.68 -5.07 7.44
CA GLY A 51 13.41 -5.02 6.00
C GLY A 51 12.18 -5.80 5.57
N ARG A 52 11.28 -6.12 6.48
CA ARG A 52 10.00 -6.77 6.17
C ARG A 52 8.85 -5.78 6.20
N MET A 53 7.85 -6.04 5.39
CA MET A 53 6.67 -5.18 5.32
C MET A 53 5.40 -6.01 5.14
N ALA A 54 4.29 -5.44 5.59
CA ALA A 54 2.95 -5.97 5.33
C ALA A 54 1.99 -4.80 5.17
N VAL A 55 1.03 -4.93 4.28
CA VAL A 55 0.00 -3.93 4.05
C VAL A 55 -1.35 -4.58 3.93
N GLN A 56 -2.37 -3.94 4.49
CA GLN A 56 -3.76 -4.34 4.31
C GLN A 56 -4.65 -3.12 4.43
N PHE A 57 -5.68 -3.06 3.61
CA PHE A 57 -6.69 -2.00 3.70
C PHE A 57 -8.03 -2.46 3.13
N MET A 58 -9.09 -1.83 3.62
CA MET A 58 -10.47 -2.12 3.29
C MET A 58 -11.18 -0.85 2.85
N ARG A 59 -12.03 -0.97 1.85
CA ARG A 59 -12.82 0.15 1.35
C ARG A 59 -13.87 0.62 2.36
N ASP A 60 -14.35 1.84 2.16
CA ASP A 60 -15.43 2.45 2.92
C ASP A 60 -16.58 2.81 1.95
N PRO A 61 -17.80 2.35 2.17
CA PRO A 61 -18.20 1.43 3.26
C PRO A 61 -17.66 0.02 3.05
N PRO A 62 -17.43 -0.73 4.14
CA PRO A 62 -16.97 -2.11 4.01
C PRO A 62 -18.04 -2.98 3.32
N PRO A 63 -17.62 -4.03 2.60
CA PRO A 63 -18.58 -4.97 2.05
C PRO A 63 -19.43 -5.57 3.16
N THR A 64 -20.73 -5.70 2.92
CA THR A 64 -21.65 -6.33 3.88
C THR A 64 -21.81 -7.81 3.58
N SER A 65 -22.05 -8.59 4.63
CA SER A 65 -22.36 -10.01 4.53
C SER A 65 -23.43 -10.36 5.54
N ALA A 66 -24.48 -11.01 5.09
CA ALA A 66 -25.57 -11.49 5.94
C ALA A 66 -25.54 -13.01 6.09
N SER A 67 -24.64 -13.70 5.42
CA SER A 67 -24.61 -15.16 5.37
C SER A 67 -23.28 -15.76 5.83
N ASN A 68 -23.36 -16.98 6.34
CA ASN A 68 -22.21 -17.82 6.65
C ASN A 68 -22.60 -19.27 6.31
N PRO A 69 -22.06 -19.89 5.26
CA PRO A 69 -21.00 -19.36 4.38
C PRO A 69 -21.46 -18.22 3.48
N LEU A 70 -20.48 -17.44 2.97
CA LEU A 70 -20.73 -16.33 2.07
C LEU A 70 -21.28 -16.79 0.72
N THR A 71 -22.18 -16.01 0.13
CA THR A 71 -22.58 -16.21 -1.27
C THR A 71 -21.43 -15.85 -2.21
N ILE A 72 -21.56 -16.21 -3.49
CA ILE A 72 -20.55 -15.87 -4.50
C ILE A 72 -20.43 -14.34 -4.65
N GLU A 73 -21.54 -13.63 -4.65
CA GLU A 73 -21.58 -12.17 -4.74
C GLU A 73 -20.90 -11.53 -3.53
N GLU A 74 -21.14 -12.05 -2.33
CA GLU A 74 -20.51 -11.60 -1.10
C GLU A 74 -19.00 -11.86 -1.11
N LYS A 75 -18.57 -13.02 -1.62
CA LYS A 75 -17.14 -13.34 -1.79
C LYS A 75 -16.45 -12.37 -2.74
N ASN A 76 -17.09 -12.07 -3.88
CA ASN A 76 -16.56 -11.14 -4.85
C ASN A 76 -16.44 -9.72 -4.26
N ALA A 77 -17.48 -9.27 -3.57
CA ALA A 77 -17.47 -7.95 -2.92
C ALA A 77 -16.40 -7.87 -1.83
N ALA A 78 -16.23 -8.91 -1.04
CA ALA A 78 -15.20 -8.98 0.00
C ALA A 78 -13.79 -8.92 -0.61
N PHE A 79 -13.55 -9.68 -1.68
CA PHE A 79 -12.27 -9.69 -2.37
C PHE A 79 -11.96 -8.32 -3.00
N GLU A 80 -12.91 -7.72 -3.69
CA GLU A 80 -12.74 -6.41 -4.35
C GLU A 80 -12.63 -5.24 -3.36
N GLY A 81 -13.18 -5.40 -2.17
CA GLY A 81 -13.19 -4.38 -1.13
C GLY A 81 -12.07 -4.51 -0.09
N TYR A 82 -11.15 -5.43 -0.26
CA TYR A 82 -10.03 -5.65 0.65
C TYR A 82 -8.76 -5.95 -0.15
N TYR A 83 -7.62 -5.47 0.33
CA TYR A 83 -6.34 -5.74 -0.32
C TYR A 83 -5.26 -6.01 0.73
N ALA A 84 -4.45 -7.04 0.50
CA ALA A 84 -3.40 -7.40 1.44
C ALA A 84 -2.24 -8.11 0.73
N TYR A 85 -1.04 -7.76 1.10
CA TYR A 85 0.17 -8.50 0.73
C TYR A 85 1.26 -8.27 1.77
N PHE A 86 2.25 -9.15 1.77
CA PHE A 86 3.45 -8.94 2.56
C PHE A 86 4.69 -9.41 1.80
N GLY A 87 5.84 -8.97 2.28
CA GLY A 87 7.13 -9.33 1.73
C GLY A 87 8.26 -8.56 2.40
N THR A 88 9.26 -8.25 1.61
CA THR A 88 10.38 -7.42 2.03
C THR A 88 10.35 -6.07 1.33
N TYR A 89 11.14 -5.12 1.80
CA TYR A 89 11.21 -3.81 1.16
C TYR A 89 12.63 -3.31 1.09
N GLU A 90 12.87 -2.50 0.08
CA GLU A 90 14.09 -1.73 -0.08
C GLU A 90 13.76 -0.26 -0.24
N PHE A 91 14.44 0.56 0.52
CA PHE A 91 14.25 2.00 0.59
C PHE A 91 15.39 2.68 -0.12
N ASN A 92 15.08 3.48 -1.15
CA ASN A 92 16.07 4.25 -1.90
C ASN A 92 15.82 5.74 -1.67
N GLU A 93 16.55 6.32 -0.73
CA GLU A 93 16.40 7.72 -0.36
C GLU A 93 16.81 8.66 -1.50
N LYS A 94 17.80 8.29 -2.30
CA LYS A 94 18.27 9.08 -3.43
C LYS A 94 17.20 9.26 -4.50
N ASP A 95 16.47 8.20 -4.80
CA ASP A 95 15.40 8.19 -5.82
C ASP A 95 14.05 8.60 -5.24
N GLY A 96 13.91 8.64 -3.91
CA GLY A 96 12.62 8.88 -3.27
C GLY A 96 11.64 7.73 -3.48
N THR A 97 12.15 6.50 -3.47
CA THR A 97 11.34 5.31 -3.72
C THR A 97 11.50 4.26 -2.64
N VAL A 98 10.47 3.46 -2.49
CA VAL A 98 10.49 2.21 -1.74
C VAL A 98 9.97 1.10 -2.66
N THR A 99 10.66 -0.02 -2.70
CA THR A 99 10.25 -1.17 -3.51
C THR A 99 9.78 -2.29 -2.59
N HIS A 100 8.57 -2.77 -2.82
CA HIS A 100 8.01 -3.92 -2.12
C HIS A 100 8.26 -5.17 -2.95
N HIS A 101 8.98 -6.14 -2.39
CA HIS A 101 9.19 -7.46 -2.99
C HIS A 101 8.12 -8.39 -2.43
N ILE A 102 7.13 -8.74 -3.24
CA ILE A 102 5.91 -9.41 -2.77
C ILE A 102 6.16 -10.91 -2.64
N GLN A 103 6.02 -11.43 -1.43
CA GLN A 103 6.16 -12.85 -1.12
C GLN A 103 4.81 -13.57 -1.06
N SER A 104 3.75 -12.87 -0.64
CA SER A 104 2.40 -13.40 -0.53
C SER A 104 1.38 -12.29 -0.75
N SER A 105 0.29 -12.60 -1.44
CA SER A 105 -0.75 -11.63 -1.77
C SER A 105 -2.10 -12.30 -1.92
N MET A 106 -3.16 -11.54 -1.67
CA MET A 106 -4.52 -11.94 -2.04
C MET A 106 -4.67 -12.12 -3.55
N ARG A 107 -3.84 -11.45 -4.34
CA ARG A 107 -3.83 -11.57 -5.81
C ARG A 107 -2.67 -12.47 -6.22
N PRO A 108 -2.94 -13.74 -6.57
CA PRO A 108 -1.87 -14.72 -6.81
C PRO A 108 -0.83 -14.31 -7.84
N TYR A 109 -1.21 -13.54 -8.85
CA TYR A 109 -0.30 -13.08 -9.91
C TYR A 109 0.76 -12.07 -9.42
N GLU A 110 0.58 -11.50 -8.23
CA GLU A 110 1.52 -10.54 -7.65
C GLU A 110 2.70 -11.23 -6.95
N VAL A 111 2.53 -12.49 -6.57
CA VAL A 111 3.57 -13.23 -5.82
C VAL A 111 4.85 -13.33 -6.67
N GLY A 112 5.98 -12.93 -6.08
CA GLY A 112 7.27 -12.90 -6.75
C GLY A 112 7.51 -11.66 -7.62
N THR A 113 6.61 -10.67 -7.58
CA THR A 113 6.79 -9.41 -8.31
C THR A 113 7.27 -8.29 -7.37
N ASP A 114 7.72 -7.19 -7.96
CA ASP A 114 8.18 -6.02 -7.24
C ASP A 114 7.25 -4.84 -7.52
N TYR A 115 6.86 -4.14 -6.47
CA TYR A 115 6.09 -2.91 -6.58
C TYR A 115 6.92 -1.73 -6.11
N LYS A 116 7.28 -0.86 -7.05
CA LYS A 116 7.97 0.39 -6.77
C LYS A 116 6.94 1.46 -6.42
N ARG A 117 7.21 2.19 -5.33
CA ARG A 117 6.38 3.31 -4.87
C ARG A 117 7.25 4.53 -4.67
N PHE A 118 6.74 5.69 -5.06
CA PHE A 118 7.32 6.96 -4.67
C PHE A 118 6.85 7.29 -3.27
N TYR A 119 7.75 7.77 -2.41
CA TYR A 119 7.37 8.12 -1.05
C TYR A 119 7.74 9.57 -0.72
N LYS A 120 6.98 10.15 0.21
CA LYS A 120 7.30 11.40 0.88
C LYS A 120 7.05 11.23 2.36
N LEU A 121 8.06 11.57 3.17
CA LEU A 121 7.96 11.62 4.62
C LEU A 121 7.90 13.07 5.07
N GLY A 122 6.96 13.42 5.93
CA GLY A 122 6.83 14.74 6.51
C GLY A 122 6.19 14.65 7.89
N GLY A 123 6.99 14.82 8.96
CA GLY A 123 6.49 14.65 10.31
C GLY A 123 5.93 13.24 10.54
N ASN A 124 4.66 13.15 10.92
CA ASN A 124 3.97 11.88 11.14
C ASN A 124 3.28 11.33 9.91
N ARG A 125 3.51 11.92 8.72
CA ARG A 125 2.85 11.53 7.49
C ARG A 125 3.80 10.83 6.54
N LEU A 126 3.30 9.74 5.95
CA LEU A 126 3.93 9.03 4.85
C LEU A 126 2.95 9.04 3.67
N THR A 127 3.40 9.52 2.53
CA THR A 127 2.63 9.44 1.29
C THR A 127 3.32 8.46 0.36
N LEU A 128 2.57 7.47 -0.11
CA LEU A 128 3.01 6.50 -1.11
C LEU A 128 2.22 6.72 -2.39
N SER A 129 2.92 6.86 -3.51
CA SER A 129 2.29 7.01 -4.82
C SER A 129 2.79 5.93 -5.78
N THR A 130 1.89 5.44 -6.62
CA THR A 130 2.24 4.45 -7.63
C THR A 130 2.75 5.13 -8.90
N PRO A 131 3.56 4.44 -9.73
CA PRO A 131 3.66 4.77 -11.14
C PRO A 131 2.27 4.65 -11.80
N PRO A 132 2.05 5.20 -13.01
CA PRO A 132 0.80 4.97 -13.73
C PRO A 132 0.54 3.47 -13.88
N MET A 133 -0.66 3.05 -13.54
CA MET A 133 -1.09 1.65 -13.57
C MET A 133 -2.34 1.52 -14.44
N LEU A 134 -2.36 0.52 -15.34
CA LEU A 134 -3.53 0.25 -16.16
C LEU A 134 -4.64 -0.36 -15.30
N ARG A 135 -5.78 0.33 -15.23
CA ARG A 135 -6.99 -0.11 -14.53
C ARG A 135 -8.21 0.32 -15.31
N GLU A 136 -9.12 -0.62 -15.56
CA GLU A 136 -10.36 -0.35 -16.31
C GLU A 136 -10.12 0.37 -17.65
N GLY A 137 -9.06 -0.04 -18.37
CA GLY A 137 -8.72 0.49 -19.68
C GLY A 137 -8.03 1.86 -19.69
N GLU A 138 -7.68 2.41 -18.54
CA GLU A 138 -6.98 3.70 -18.44
C GLU A 138 -5.80 3.66 -17.48
N GLN A 139 -4.86 4.59 -17.64
CA GLN A 139 -3.71 4.74 -16.74
C GLN A 139 -4.14 5.57 -15.52
N ARG A 140 -4.01 4.98 -14.33
CA ARG A 140 -4.36 5.63 -13.07
C ARG A 140 -3.15 5.70 -12.15
N VAL A 141 -3.07 6.77 -11.36
CA VAL A 141 -2.07 6.94 -10.30
C VAL A 141 -2.79 6.91 -8.96
N TYR A 142 -2.34 6.01 -8.09
CA TYR A 142 -2.88 5.88 -6.73
C TYR A 142 -1.95 6.58 -5.75
N ARG A 143 -2.54 7.38 -4.86
CA ARG A 143 -1.84 8.09 -3.81
C ARG A 143 -2.46 7.72 -2.47
N LEU A 144 -1.66 7.06 -1.61
CA LEU A 144 -2.09 6.61 -0.29
C LEU A 144 -1.38 7.45 0.76
N VAL A 145 -2.17 8.05 1.64
CA VAL A 145 -1.65 8.86 2.74
C VAL A 145 -1.80 8.08 4.03
N TRP A 146 -0.72 7.99 4.77
CA TRP A 146 -0.60 7.24 6.02
C TRP A 146 -0.14 8.15 7.14
N GLU A 147 -0.56 7.85 8.34
CA GLU A 147 -0.14 8.52 9.56
C GLU A 147 0.53 7.52 10.49
N ARG A 148 1.64 7.92 11.08
CA ARG A 148 2.34 7.07 12.06
C ARG A 148 1.41 6.78 13.24
N ALA A 149 1.17 5.52 13.52
CA ALA A 149 0.40 5.07 14.66
C ALA A 149 1.31 5.12 15.90
N GLN A 150 0.73 5.53 17.02
CA GLN A 150 1.45 5.59 18.29
C GLN A 150 1.27 4.30 19.08
#